data_1070d11d470c0185e3050376f45e5842
#
_entry.id   1070d11d470c0185e3050376f45e5842
#
_cell.length_a   1.000
_cell.length_b   1.000
_cell.length_c   1.000
_cell.angle_alpha   90.00
_cell.angle_beta   90.00
_cell.angle_gamma   90.00
#
_symmetry.space_group_name_H-M   'P 1'
#
loop_
_entity.id
_entity.type
_entity.pdbx_description
1 polymer ?
#
loop_
_entity_poly.entity_id
_entity_poly.type
_entity_poly.pdbx_seq_one_letter_code
_entity_poly.pdbx_strand_id
1 'polypeptide(L)'
;MLGLEARVRIFERFVSASKKERLPSKPKHGDGLEMIALAEVEDAQKQWGEGIVNIAKTHVDGGDFVAVARNHVEHLYAYGQTTVLFKPTLAAVEQFRPTFETALSYFVASNDACPEDTGFAIKGWTKVRFENADVVLSESTALAMGNYFFTDPDGEEVKVEYTFGYLRDANGNLRIQLHHSSMPAPTA
;
A
#
# COMPACT_ATOMS: atom_id res chain seq x y z
N MET A 1 -16.71 -14.72 31.94
CA MET A 1 -16.42 -13.30 31.69
C MET A 1 -15.27 -12.90 32.62
N LEU A 2 -14.05 -12.87 32.13
CA LEU A 2 -12.89 -12.35 32.86
C LEU A 2 -12.93 -10.81 32.74
N GLY A 3 -12.95 -10.15 33.91
CA GLY A 3 -13.16 -8.70 33.98
C GLY A 3 -12.04 -7.89 33.36
N LEU A 4 -12.36 -6.64 33.03
CA LEU A 4 -11.51 -5.63 32.37
C LEU A 4 -10.12 -5.46 33.04
N GLU A 5 -10.03 -5.66 34.36
CA GLU A 5 -8.79 -5.54 35.13
C GLU A 5 -7.73 -6.62 34.81
N ALA A 6 -8.14 -7.82 34.38
CA ALA A 6 -7.21 -8.88 34.00
C ALA A 6 -6.50 -8.60 32.66
N ARG A 7 -7.13 -7.83 31.78
CA ARG A 7 -6.55 -7.44 30.48
C ARG A 7 -5.50 -6.34 30.59
N VAL A 8 -5.67 -5.40 31.52
CA VAL A 8 -4.70 -4.32 31.75
C VAL A 8 -3.39 -4.86 32.32
N ARG A 9 -3.42 -5.81 33.24
CA ARG A 9 -2.20 -6.39 33.85
C ARG A 9 -1.35 -7.23 32.88
N ILE A 10 -1.93 -7.77 31.84
CA ILE A 10 -1.17 -8.49 30.78
C ILE A 10 -0.40 -7.51 29.93
N PHE A 11 -0.97 -6.33 29.65
CA PHE A 11 -0.31 -5.30 28.83
C PHE A 11 0.88 -4.64 29.54
N GLU A 12 0.75 -4.34 30.84
CA GLU A 12 1.83 -3.73 31.61
C GLU A 12 3.06 -4.63 31.79
N ARG A 13 2.89 -5.96 31.73
CA ARG A 13 4.00 -6.92 31.85
C ARG A 13 4.88 -7.00 30.60
N PHE A 14 4.38 -6.60 29.44
CA PHE A 14 5.14 -6.56 28.19
C PHE A 14 5.99 -5.29 28.01
N VAL A 15 5.64 -4.19 28.65
CA VAL A 15 6.34 -2.90 28.53
C VAL A 15 7.60 -2.82 29.41
N SER A 16 7.70 -3.63 30.48
CA SER A 16 8.80 -3.54 31.45
C SER A 16 10.06 -4.35 31.14
N ALA A 17 10.13 -5.07 30.00
CA ALA A 17 11.24 -5.97 29.67
C ALA A 17 12.13 -5.48 28.51
N SER A 18 12.18 -4.18 28.22
CA SER A 18 13.13 -3.64 27.23
C SER A 18 14.52 -3.45 27.86
N LYS A 19 15.25 -4.55 28.07
CA LYS A 19 16.72 -4.49 28.20
C LYS A 19 17.27 -4.11 26.82
N LYS A 20 18.07 -3.03 26.79
CA LYS A 20 18.91 -2.65 25.65
C LYS A 20 19.80 -3.83 25.25
N GLU A 21 19.34 -4.65 24.33
CA GLU A 21 20.25 -5.56 23.62
C GLU A 21 21.04 -4.75 22.60
N ARG A 22 22.35 -4.86 22.68
CA ARG A 22 23.29 -4.26 21.77
C ARG A 22 23.13 -4.95 20.41
N LEU A 23 22.64 -4.20 19.40
CA LEU A 23 22.55 -4.67 18.02
C LEU A 23 23.88 -5.32 17.59
N PRO A 24 23.83 -6.46 16.88
CA PRO A 24 25.04 -7.09 16.36
C PRO A 24 25.74 -6.18 15.37
N SER A 25 27.09 -6.21 15.39
CA SER A 25 27.95 -5.45 14.48
C SER A 25 27.66 -5.82 13.02
N LYS A 26 27.68 -4.79 12.13
CA LYS A 26 27.48 -4.91 10.67
C LYS A 26 28.21 -6.13 10.08
N PRO A 27 27.54 -6.94 9.24
CA PRO A 27 28.21 -7.98 8.46
C PRO A 27 29.17 -7.33 7.45
N LYS A 28 30.31 -7.99 7.23
CA LYS A 28 31.33 -7.57 6.27
C LYS A 28 30.83 -7.78 4.85
N HIS A 29 31.09 -6.82 3.97
CA HIS A 29 30.82 -6.84 2.53
C HIS A 29 31.25 -8.16 1.88
N GLY A 30 30.28 -8.84 1.24
CA GLY A 30 30.45 -9.83 0.22
C GLY A 30 29.26 -9.70 -0.73
N ASP A 31 29.46 -9.63 -2.02
CA ASP A 31 28.55 -9.45 -3.18
C ASP A 31 27.04 -9.34 -2.84
N GLY A 32 26.66 -8.37 -2.04
CA GLY A 32 25.31 -8.17 -1.52
C GLY A 32 24.58 -7.14 -2.37
N LEU A 33 23.31 -7.40 -2.65
CA LEU A 33 22.37 -6.41 -3.18
C LEU A 33 22.45 -5.15 -2.31
N GLU A 34 22.53 -3.99 -2.95
CA GLU A 34 22.51 -2.69 -2.24
C GLU A 34 21.18 -2.55 -1.49
N MET A 35 21.24 -2.08 -0.25
CA MET A 35 20.05 -1.86 0.59
C MET A 35 19.09 -0.91 -0.13
N ILE A 36 17.81 -1.22 -0.10
CA ILE A 36 16.77 -0.31 -0.60
C ILE A 36 16.89 1.02 0.16
N ALA A 37 17.00 2.13 -0.60
CA ALA A 37 17.05 3.47 0.00
C ALA A 37 15.63 4.00 0.26
N LEU A 38 15.50 4.88 1.27
CA LEU A 38 14.22 5.55 1.56
C LEU A 38 13.67 6.27 0.32
N ALA A 39 14.54 6.96 -0.43
CA ALA A 39 14.16 7.67 -1.65
C ALA A 39 13.53 6.76 -2.73
N GLU A 40 13.93 5.48 -2.82
CA GLU A 40 13.33 4.52 -3.74
C GLU A 40 11.88 4.18 -3.32
N VAL A 41 11.62 4.06 -2.01
CA VAL A 41 10.27 3.84 -1.47
C VAL A 41 9.39 5.06 -1.72
N GLU A 42 9.90 6.25 -1.43
CA GLU A 42 9.18 7.52 -1.66
C GLU A 42 8.88 7.74 -3.15
N ASP A 43 9.79 7.38 -4.05
CA ASP A 43 9.56 7.45 -5.50
C ASP A 43 8.51 6.43 -5.96
N ALA A 44 8.53 5.20 -5.43
CA ALA A 44 7.50 4.20 -5.70
C ALA A 44 6.10 4.66 -5.20
N GLN A 45 6.03 5.31 -4.04
CA GLN A 45 4.80 5.92 -3.52
C GLN A 45 4.30 7.04 -4.41
N LYS A 46 5.20 7.92 -4.84
CA LYS A 46 4.89 9.01 -5.78
C LYS A 46 4.36 8.47 -7.10
N GLN A 47 5.03 7.49 -7.71
CA GLN A 47 4.59 6.86 -8.95
C GLN A 47 3.20 6.23 -8.79
N TRP A 48 2.94 5.59 -7.65
CA TRP A 48 1.63 5.02 -7.37
C TRP A 48 0.55 6.12 -7.32
N GLY A 49 0.79 7.20 -6.59
CA GLY A 49 -0.15 8.32 -6.46
C GLY A 49 -0.41 9.03 -7.80
N GLU A 50 0.64 9.32 -8.56
CA GLU A 50 0.55 9.92 -9.90
C GLU A 50 -0.22 8.99 -10.87
N GLY A 51 -0.03 7.68 -10.74
CA GLY A 51 -0.77 6.69 -11.53
C GLY A 51 -2.28 6.73 -11.26
N ILE A 52 -2.70 6.84 -9.99
CA ILE A 52 -4.12 6.99 -9.63
C ILE A 52 -4.70 8.27 -10.26
N VAL A 53 -4.00 9.39 -10.14
CA VAL A 53 -4.44 10.67 -10.73
C VAL A 53 -4.52 10.57 -12.26
N ASN A 54 -3.57 9.90 -12.89
CA ASN A 54 -3.58 9.71 -14.34
C ASN A 54 -4.76 8.83 -14.81
N ILE A 55 -5.10 7.77 -14.07
CA ILE A 55 -6.29 6.94 -14.36
C ILE A 55 -7.55 7.79 -14.24
N ALA A 56 -7.69 8.57 -13.15
CA ALA A 56 -8.83 9.44 -12.92
C ALA A 56 -8.99 10.46 -14.05
N LYS A 57 -7.90 11.14 -14.40
CA LYS A 57 -7.89 12.13 -15.49
C LYS A 57 -8.26 11.49 -16.84
N THR A 58 -7.68 10.34 -17.18
CA THR A 58 -7.97 9.65 -18.43
C THR A 58 -9.44 9.25 -18.53
N HIS A 59 -10.04 8.82 -17.40
CA HIS A 59 -11.47 8.52 -17.34
C HIS A 59 -12.33 9.76 -17.60
N VAL A 60 -12.03 10.89 -16.95
CA VAL A 60 -12.75 12.15 -17.13
C VAL A 60 -12.64 12.65 -18.58
N ASP A 61 -11.46 12.51 -19.18
CA ASP A 61 -11.20 12.92 -20.58
C ASP A 61 -11.81 11.95 -21.63
N GLY A 62 -12.46 10.84 -21.20
CA GLY A 62 -13.04 9.83 -22.07
C GLY A 62 -12.04 8.95 -22.80
N GLY A 63 -10.81 8.86 -22.28
CA GLY A 63 -9.74 8.03 -22.82
C GLY A 63 -9.78 6.57 -22.32
N ASP A 64 -8.82 5.77 -22.74
CA ASP A 64 -8.70 4.35 -22.32
C ASP A 64 -8.08 4.22 -20.92
N PHE A 65 -8.87 4.57 -19.92
CA PHE A 65 -8.46 4.47 -18.52
C PHE A 65 -8.23 3.03 -18.05
N VAL A 66 -8.85 2.05 -18.72
CA VAL A 66 -8.64 0.62 -18.41
C VAL A 66 -7.23 0.19 -18.79
N ALA A 67 -6.75 0.58 -19.98
CA ALA A 67 -5.36 0.33 -20.38
C ALA A 67 -4.36 1.04 -19.46
N VAL A 68 -4.65 2.28 -19.04
CA VAL A 68 -3.81 3.02 -18.08
C VAL A 68 -3.77 2.33 -16.73
N ALA A 69 -4.92 1.86 -16.22
CA ALA A 69 -4.98 1.13 -14.95
C ALA A 69 -4.28 -0.24 -15.03
N ARG A 70 -4.42 -0.96 -16.14
CA ARG A 70 -3.71 -2.21 -16.39
C ARG A 70 -2.20 -1.99 -16.31
N ASN A 71 -1.69 -0.99 -17.00
CA ASN A 71 -0.27 -0.62 -16.97
C ASN A 71 0.20 -0.24 -15.55
N HIS A 72 -0.61 0.52 -14.80
CA HIS A 72 -0.32 0.87 -13.40
C HIS A 72 -0.14 -0.37 -12.51
N VAL A 73 -1.07 -1.34 -12.60
CA VAL A 73 -0.98 -2.58 -11.82
C VAL A 73 0.20 -3.44 -12.27
N GLU A 74 0.44 -3.60 -13.57
CA GLU A 74 1.55 -4.37 -14.12
C GLU A 74 2.92 -3.85 -13.69
N HIS A 75 3.09 -2.53 -13.63
CA HIS A 75 4.39 -1.93 -13.32
C HIS A 75 4.64 -1.76 -11.82
N LEU A 76 3.61 -1.62 -11.01
CA LEU A 76 3.79 -1.33 -9.59
C LEU A 76 3.57 -2.52 -8.67
N TYR A 77 2.78 -3.51 -9.08
CA TYR A 77 2.51 -4.69 -8.25
C TYR A 77 3.28 -5.92 -8.72
N ALA A 78 3.52 -6.84 -7.80
CA ALA A 78 4.26 -8.07 -8.05
C ALA A 78 3.39 -9.22 -8.61
N TYR A 79 2.19 -8.93 -9.14
CA TYR A 79 1.36 -9.98 -9.75
C TYR A 79 2.09 -10.69 -10.88
N GLY A 80 1.98 -12.01 -10.93
CA GLY A 80 2.71 -12.86 -11.89
C GLY A 80 4.16 -13.15 -11.52
N GLN A 81 4.74 -12.43 -10.54
CA GLN A 81 6.09 -12.67 -10.04
C GLN A 81 6.07 -13.44 -8.72
N THR A 82 5.15 -13.07 -7.82
CA THR A 82 4.95 -13.71 -6.52
C THR A 82 3.52 -13.51 -6.04
N THR A 83 3.18 -14.07 -4.87
CA THR A 83 1.93 -13.80 -4.19
C THR A 83 1.87 -12.33 -3.76
N VAL A 84 0.76 -11.65 -4.09
CA VAL A 84 0.45 -10.29 -3.64
C VAL A 84 -0.64 -10.35 -2.59
N LEU A 85 -0.39 -9.70 -1.46
CA LEU A 85 -1.35 -9.54 -0.37
C LEU A 85 -1.99 -8.17 -0.49
N PHE A 86 -3.15 -8.10 -1.11
CA PHE A 86 -3.86 -6.84 -1.30
C PHE A 86 -5.24 -6.87 -0.65
N LYS A 87 -5.46 -5.97 0.31
CA LYS A 87 -6.75 -5.67 0.93
C LYS A 87 -7.02 -4.17 0.78
N PRO A 88 -7.83 -3.75 -0.22
CA PRO A 88 -8.16 -2.35 -0.42
C PRO A 88 -9.16 -1.82 0.62
N THR A 89 -9.28 -0.49 0.72
CA THR A 89 -10.10 0.21 1.72
C THR A 89 -11.58 -0.15 1.61
N LEU A 90 -12.14 -0.14 0.39
CA LEU A 90 -13.58 -0.19 0.16
C LEU A 90 -14.12 -1.59 -0.18
N ALA A 91 -13.28 -2.62 -0.14
CA ALA A 91 -13.70 -3.99 -0.37
C ALA A 91 -14.41 -4.56 0.86
N ALA A 92 -15.66 -5.01 0.71
CA ALA A 92 -16.52 -5.48 1.79
C ALA A 92 -16.83 -6.98 1.71
N VAL A 93 -17.12 -7.50 0.54
CA VAL A 93 -17.48 -8.89 0.29
C VAL A 93 -16.26 -9.68 -0.15
N GLU A 94 -15.72 -9.35 -1.33
CA GLU A 94 -14.44 -9.89 -1.81
C GLU A 94 -13.29 -9.04 -1.27
N GLN A 95 -12.98 -9.20 0.01
CA GLN A 95 -12.06 -8.31 0.73
C GLN A 95 -10.61 -8.34 0.21
N PHE A 96 -10.16 -9.49 -0.28
CA PHE A 96 -8.77 -9.70 -0.71
C PHE A 96 -8.67 -9.80 -2.22
N ARG A 97 -7.63 -9.21 -2.80
CA ARG A 97 -7.40 -9.13 -4.24
C ARG A 97 -6.14 -9.94 -4.63
N PRO A 98 -6.23 -11.29 -4.64
CA PRO A 98 -5.06 -12.15 -4.85
C PRO A 98 -4.57 -12.20 -6.29
N THR A 99 -5.36 -11.73 -7.26
CA THR A 99 -5.03 -11.79 -8.69
C THR A 99 -5.00 -10.41 -9.31
N PHE A 100 -4.29 -10.30 -10.43
CA PHE A 100 -4.25 -9.09 -11.25
C PHE A 100 -5.66 -8.60 -11.62
N GLU A 101 -6.54 -9.50 -12.04
CA GLU A 101 -7.90 -9.14 -12.48
C GLU A 101 -8.77 -8.63 -11.33
N THR A 102 -8.64 -9.20 -10.12
CA THR A 102 -9.36 -8.71 -8.94
C THR A 102 -8.82 -7.35 -8.46
N ALA A 103 -7.52 -7.09 -8.61
CA ALA A 103 -6.94 -5.78 -8.35
C ALA A 103 -7.40 -4.74 -9.38
N LEU A 104 -7.40 -5.09 -10.67
CA LEU A 104 -7.90 -4.21 -11.74
C LEU A 104 -9.38 -3.87 -11.54
N SER A 105 -10.19 -4.84 -11.14
CA SER A 105 -11.60 -4.63 -10.79
C SER A 105 -11.75 -3.52 -9.73
N TYR A 106 -10.99 -3.58 -8.66
CA TYR A 106 -11.02 -2.56 -7.61
C TYR A 106 -10.71 -1.14 -8.14
N PHE A 107 -9.69 -1.03 -8.99
CA PHE A 107 -9.29 0.28 -9.49
C PHE A 107 -10.28 0.89 -10.48
N VAL A 108 -10.83 0.11 -11.40
CA VAL A 108 -11.59 0.66 -12.54
C VAL A 108 -12.94 0.00 -12.83
N ALA A 109 -13.35 -1.03 -12.08
CA ALA A 109 -14.62 -1.75 -12.26
C ALA A 109 -14.88 -2.20 -13.72
N SER A 110 -13.81 -2.58 -14.45
CA SER A 110 -13.87 -2.85 -15.89
C SER A 110 -14.13 -4.31 -16.24
N ASN A 111 -14.26 -5.16 -15.23
CA ASN A 111 -14.53 -6.59 -15.37
C ASN A 111 -15.45 -7.05 -14.23
N ASP A 112 -16.05 -8.22 -14.36
CA ASP A 112 -16.97 -8.76 -13.36
C ASP A 112 -16.25 -9.60 -12.29
N ALA A 113 -14.94 -9.41 -12.08
CA ALA A 113 -14.14 -10.21 -11.14
C ALA A 113 -14.58 -9.99 -9.68
N CYS A 114 -14.99 -8.77 -9.35
CA CYS A 114 -15.54 -8.40 -8.04
C CYS A 114 -16.75 -7.47 -8.25
N PRO A 115 -18.00 -7.99 -8.27
CA PRO A 115 -19.19 -7.20 -8.64
C PRO A 115 -19.52 -6.02 -7.73
N GLU A 116 -18.94 -5.98 -6.51
CA GLU A 116 -19.11 -4.85 -5.57
C GLU A 116 -18.30 -3.60 -5.97
N ASP A 117 -17.31 -3.75 -6.85
CA ASP A 117 -16.39 -2.68 -7.18
C ASP A 117 -17.05 -1.57 -8.01
N THR A 118 -16.77 -0.34 -7.67
CA THR A 118 -17.25 0.86 -8.36
C THR A 118 -16.13 1.66 -9.03
N GLY A 119 -14.89 1.14 -8.98
CA GLY A 119 -13.72 1.79 -9.55
C GLY A 119 -13.16 2.90 -8.64
N PHE A 120 -12.28 2.53 -7.74
CA PHE A 120 -11.65 3.50 -6.82
C PHE A 120 -10.88 4.59 -7.57
N ALA A 121 -10.12 4.22 -8.61
CA ALA A 121 -9.25 5.15 -9.32
C ALA A 121 -9.99 6.08 -10.30
N ILE A 122 -11.26 5.81 -10.62
CA ILE A 122 -12.06 6.64 -11.54
C ILE A 122 -13.00 7.63 -10.82
N LYS A 123 -12.77 7.86 -9.52
CA LYS A 123 -13.54 8.83 -8.72
C LYS A 123 -13.14 10.30 -8.93
N GLY A 124 -12.25 10.58 -9.88
CA GLY A 124 -11.86 11.95 -10.23
C GLY A 124 -10.74 12.52 -9.34
N TRP A 125 -9.95 11.68 -8.67
CA TRP A 125 -8.84 12.13 -7.83
C TRP A 125 -7.89 13.07 -8.58
N THR A 126 -7.62 14.25 -8.00
CA THR A 126 -6.78 15.31 -8.58
C THR A 126 -5.37 15.30 -8.00
N LYS A 127 -5.19 14.74 -6.80
CA LYS A 127 -3.90 14.64 -6.13
C LYS A 127 -3.90 13.45 -5.17
N VAL A 128 -2.73 12.81 -5.05
CA VAL A 128 -2.45 11.82 -4.00
C VAL A 128 -1.11 12.18 -3.37
N ARG A 129 -1.04 12.24 -2.05
CA ARG A 129 0.20 12.47 -1.30
C ARG A 129 0.32 11.45 -0.18
N PHE A 130 1.56 11.11 0.17
CA PHE A 130 1.90 10.18 1.23
C PHE A 130 2.53 10.89 2.42
N GLU A 131 2.23 10.41 3.61
CA GLU A 131 2.92 10.76 4.86
C GLU A 131 3.32 9.45 5.54
N ASN A 132 4.60 9.09 5.45
CA ASN A 132 5.15 7.93 6.12
C ASN A 132 5.18 8.16 7.64
N ALA A 133 4.61 7.23 8.41
CA ALA A 133 4.84 7.17 9.84
C ALA A 133 6.24 6.62 10.13
N ASP A 134 6.61 5.54 9.42
CA ASP A 134 7.96 4.98 9.42
C ASP A 134 8.17 4.01 8.24
N VAL A 135 9.44 3.71 7.93
CA VAL A 135 9.83 2.79 6.86
C VAL A 135 10.94 1.85 7.35
N VAL A 136 10.73 0.55 7.20
CA VAL A 136 11.74 -0.48 7.45
C VAL A 136 12.40 -0.85 6.13
N LEU A 137 13.71 -0.74 6.06
CA LEU A 137 14.50 -0.99 4.85
C LEU A 137 15.39 -2.22 5.01
N SER A 138 15.49 -3.05 3.97
CA SER A 138 16.45 -4.14 3.85
C SER A 138 17.04 -4.21 2.44
N GLU A 139 17.84 -5.22 2.13
CA GLU A 139 18.47 -5.41 0.82
C GLU A 139 17.45 -5.74 -0.28
N SER A 140 16.44 -6.55 0.03
CA SER A 140 15.50 -7.10 -0.95
C SER A 140 14.05 -6.67 -0.73
N THR A 141 13.72 -6.11 0.45
CA THR A 141 12.35 -5.73 0.81
C THR A 141 12.31 -4.43 1.59
N ALA A 142 11.19 -3.71 1.50
CA ALA A 142 10.90 -2.58 2.36
C ALA A 142 9.45 -2.64 2.85
N LEU A 143 9.21 -2.16 4.07
CA LEU A 143 7.87 -2.01 4.63
C LEU A 143 7.65 -0.53 4.97
N ALA A 144 6.54 0.04 4.53
CA ALA A 144 6.16 1.41 4.82
C ALA A 144 4.74 1.45 5.39
N MET A 145 4.53 2.27 6.40
CA MET A 145 3.22 2.49 7.00
C MET A 145 3.01 3.99 7.23
N GLY A 146 1.78 4.45 7.06
CA GLY A 146 1.43 5.84 7.28
C GLY A 146 0.04 6.18 6.78
N ASN A 147 -0.11 7.43 6.38
CA ASN A 147 -1.33 7.92 5.75
C ASN A 147 -1.07 8.33 4.31
N TYR A 148 -2.06 8.16 3.46
CA TYR A 148 -2.12 8.81 2.17
C TYR A 148 -3.44 9.56 2.04
N PHE A 149 -3.39 10.64 1.30
CA PHE A 149 -4.47 11.61 1.19
C PHE A 149 -4.85 11.77 -0.27
N PHE A 150 -6.13 11.62 -0.54
CA PHE A 150 -6.71 11.72 -1.87
C PHE A 150 -7.50 13.02 -1.95
N THR A 151 -7.10 13.92 -2.83
CA THR A 151 -7.85 15.15 -3.09
C THR A 151 -8.86 14.89 -4.19
N ASP A 152 -10.12 15.17 -3.93
CA ASP A 152 -11.22 15.04 -4.87
C ASP A 152 -11.30 16.27 -5.84
N PRO A 153 -12.25 16.28 -6.79
CA PRO A 153 -12.44 17.41 -7.70
C PRO A 153 -12.85 18.72 -7.02
N ASP A 154 -13.47 18.64 -5.84
CA ASP A 154 -13.91 19.82 -5.08
C ASP A 154 -12.79 20.38 -4.17
N GLY A 155 -11.65 19.68 -4.11
CA GLY A 155 -10.48 20.06 -3.32
C GLY A 155 -10.47 19.50 -1.90
N GLU A 156 -11.45 18.66 -1.55
CA GLU A 156 -11.51 18.01 -0.24
C GLU A 156 -10.54 16.84 -0.15
N GLU A 157 -9.84 16.70 0.99
CA GLU A 157 -8.91 15.59 1.21
C GLU A 157 -9.57 14.45 1.99
N VAL A 158 -9.50 13.25 1.44
CA VAL A 158 -9.86 11.99 2.13
C VAL A 158 -8.59 11.34 2.66
N LYS A 159 -8.50 11.22 3.99
CA LYS A 159 -7.41 10.54 4.68
C LYS A 159 -7.68 9.04 4.75
N VAL A 160 -6.68 8.24 4.37
CA VAL A 160 -6.73 6.78 4.43
C VAL A 160 -5.41 6.27 5.03
N GLU A 161 -5.45 5.24 5.86
CA GLU A 161 -4.29 4.57 6.39
C GLU A 161 -3.77 3.53 5.39
N TYR A 162 -2.44 3.36 5.30
CA TYR A 162 -1.85 2.35 4.43
C TYR A 162 -0.69 1.60 5.10
N THR A 163 -0.49 0.38 4.62
CA THR A 163 0.71 -0.41 4.81
C THR A 163 1.12 -0.97 3.46
N PHE A 164 2.32 -0.62 2.99
CA PHE A 164 2.92 -1.18 1.79
C PHE A 164 4.13 -2.04 2.15
N GLY A 165 4.22 -3.21 1.51
CA GLY A 165 5.42 -4.02 1.47
C GLY A 165 5.93 -4.09 0.03
N TYR A 166 7.20 -3.78 -0.15
CA TYR A 166 7.88 -3.82 -1.43
C TYR A 166 8.87 -4.95 -1.48
N LEU A 167 9.07 -5.50 -2.66
CA LEU A 167 10.22 -6.33 -3.01
C LEU A 167 10.97 -5.71 -4.19
N ARG A 168 12.28 -5.97 -4.27
CA ARG A 168 13.08 -5.61 -5.44
C ARG A 168 12.98 -6.76 -6.46
N ASP A 169 12.49 -6.47 -7.66
CA ASP A 169 12.41 -7.44 -8.75
C ASP A 169 13.79 -7.69 -9.40
N ALA A 170 13.87 -8.65 -10.31
CA ALA A 170 15.11 -9.00 -11.00
C ALA A 170 15.71 -7.86 -11.85
N ASN A 171 14.90 -6.83 -12.16
CA ASN A 171 15.33 -5.65 -12.92
C ASN A 171 15.75 -4.50 -11.99
N GLY A 172 15.69 -4.69 -10.67
CA GLY A 172 16.01 -3.67 -9.68
C GLY A 172 14.85 -2.75 -9.30
N ASN A 173 13.64 -2.93 -9.85
CA ASN A 173 12.49 -2.09 -9.53
C ASN A 173 11.80 -2.55 -8.24
N LEU A 174 11.26 -1.60 -7.48
CA LEU A 174 10.40 -1.92 -6.35
C LEU A 174 8.99 -2.29 -6.85
N ARG A 175 8.50 -3.47 -6.38
CA ARG A 175 7.17 -3.98 -6.68
C ARG A 175 6.39 -4.14 -5.38
N ILE A 176 5.13 -3.73 -5.37
CA ILE A 176 4.23 -3.89 -4.22
C ILE A 176 3.84 -5.35 -4.10
N GLN A 177 4.23 -5.97 -3.00
CA GLN A 177 3.84 -7.33 -2.61
C GLN A 177 2.76 -7.33 -1.52
N LEU A 178 2.74 -6.30 -0.67
CA LEU A 178 1.72 -6.09 0.35
C LEU A 178 1.11 -4.70 0.17
N HIS A 179 -0.21 -4.62 0.10
CA HIS A 179 -0.97 -3.38 0.16
C HIS A 179 -2.22 -3.60 1.02
N HIS A 180 -2.22 -3.04 2.21
CA HIS A 180 -3.40 -2.97 3.06
C HIS A 180 -3.76 -1.51 3.31
N SER A 181 -5.02 -1.18 3.18
CA SER A 181 -5.53 0.14 3.49
C SER A 181 -6.87 0.09 4.22
N SER A 182 -7.10 1.08 5.08
CA SER A 182 -8.29 1.23 5.91
C SER A 182 -8.63 2.69 6.13
N MET A 183 -9.90 2.95 6.43
CA MET A 183 -10.29 4.25 6.97
C MET A 183 -9.83 4.36 8.41
N PRO A 184 -9.40 5.55 8.88
CA PRO A 184 -9.17 5.80 10.29
C PRO A 184 -10.40 5.45 11.14
N ALA A 185 -10.17 4.95 12.34
CA ALA A 185 -11.26 4.74 13.28
C ALA A 185 -12.00 6.06 13.54
N PRO A 186 -13.34 6.06 13.63
CA PRO A 186 -14.08 7.28 13.97
C PRO A 186 -13.66 7.78 15.35
N THR A 187 -13.47 9.10 15.45
CA THR A 187 -13.26 9.76 16.75
C THR A 187 -14.57 9.70 17.55
N ALA A 188 -14.44 9.41 18.85
CA ALA A 188 -15.59 9.37 19.77
C ALA A 188 -16.19 10.76 19.98
#